data_749899ff0c81461a631677a85e40adce
#
_entry.id   749899ff0c81461a631677a85e40adce
#
_cell.length_a   1.000
_cell.length_b   1.000
_cell.length_c   1.000
_cell.angle_alpha   90.00
_cell.angle_beta   90.00
_cell.angle_gamma   90.00
#
_symmetry.space_group_name_H-M   'P 1'
#
loop_
_entity.id
_entity.type
_entity.pdbx_description
1 polymer ?
#
loop_
_entity_poly.entity_id
_entity_poly.type
_entity_poly.pdbx_seq_one_letter_code
_entity_poly.pdbx_strand_id
1 'polypeptide(L)'
;MSTGVSRLEASETGGEAAARLRPRVLVVDDEDLVRMVVARTLRRSGFDVVEARDGLDALTCIATSASDLVLTDLNMPRCNGERLCLEIKCQHATADIRVVMMTGGPLDETRMREIGCAAVIYKPLPDRLPELIAAILHDAAPASRMPR
;
A
#
# COMPACT_ATOMS: atom_id res chain seq x y z
N MET A 1 -2.19 28.70 21.39
CA MET A 1 -2.44 28.27 21.41
C MET A 1 -2.78 27.18 21.07
N SER A 2 -2.93 26.64 21.34
CA SER A 2 -3.36 25.51 21.08
C SER A 2 -3.89 25.34 19.86
N THR A 3 -3.85 26.24 19.24
CA THR A 3 -4.30 26.13 18.02
C THR A 3 -3.78 24.99 17.34
N GLY A 4 -2.64 24.67 17.58
CA GLY A 4 -2.06 23.66 16.84
C GLY A 4 -2.86 22.44 16.90
N VAL A 5 -3.36 22.22 17.93
CA VAL A 5 -4.06 21.09 18.09
C VAL A 5 -5.20 20.95 17.23
N SER A 6 -5.92 21.91 17.18
CA SER A 6 -7.06 21.77 16.41
C SER A 6 -6.78 21.44 15.03
N ARG A 7 -5.79 21.94 14.51
CA ARG A 7 -5.56 21.71 13.19
C ARG A 7 -5.33 20.29 12.99
N LEU A 8 -4.82 19.64 13.89
CA LEU A 8 -4.55 18.30 13.73
C LEU A 8 -5.75 17.51 13.52
N GLU A 9 -6.71 17.73 14.26
CA GLU A 9 -7.82 16.94 14.12
C GLU A 9 -8.43 17.12 12.85
N ALA A 10 -8.41 18.21 12.35
CA ALA A 10 -9.05 18.44 11.12
C ALA A 10 -8.45 17.62 10.05
N SER A 11 -7.24 17.30 10.19
CA SER A 11 -6.62 16.65 9.11
C SER A 11 -6.83 15.19 9.12
N GLU A 12 -7.45 14.68 10.06
CA GLU A 12 -7.58 13.30 10.08
C GLU A 12 -8.25 12.68 8.98
N THR A 13 -8.93 13.30 8.17
CA THR A 13 -9.60 12.62 7.13
C THR A 13 -8.87 12.79 5.87
N GLY A 14 -9.54 12.92 4.82
CA GLY A 14 -8.93 13.07 3.54
C GLY A 14 -7.95 14.19 3.47
N GLY A 15 -8.19 15.19 4.26
CA GLY A 15 -7.28 16.29 4.22
C GLY A 15 -5.92 15.93 4.74
N GLU A 16 -5.89 14.97 5.61
CA GLU A 16 -4.63 14.56 6.16
C GLU A 16 -3.75 13.97 5.08
N ALA A 17 -4.31 13.15 4.23
CA ALA A 17 -3.53 12.54 3.17
C ALA A 17 -2.95 13.59 2.26
N ALA A 18 -3.73 14.58 1.94
CA ALA A 18 -3.26 15.60 1.04
C ALA A 18 -2.20 16.47 1.68
N ALA A 19 -2.23 16.60 2.99
CA ALA A 19 -1.28 17.46 3.65
C ALA A 19 0.04 16.79 3.99
N ARG A 20 0.13 15.49 3.88
CA ARG A 20 1.36 14.81 4.24
C ARG A 20 2.45 15.12 3.24
N LEU A 21 3.63 15.42 3.76
CA LEU A 21 4.77 15.68 2.90
C LEU A 21 5.33 14.43 2.28
N ARG A 22 5.10 13.28 2.89
CA ARG A 22 5.63 12.03 2.41
C ARG A 22 4.53 11.05 2.13
N PRO A 23 4.64 10.30 1.05
CA PRO A 23 3.63 9.28 0.78
C PRO A 23 3.71 8.18 1.83
N ARG A 24 2.57 7.63 2.16
CA ARG A 24 2.49 6.55 3.14
C ARG A 24 2.30 5.22 2.45
N VAL A 25 3.15 4.28 2.78
CA VAL A 25 3.11 2.93 2.23
C VAL A 25 2.78 1.97 3.35
N LEU A 26 1.80 1.11 3.13
CA LEU A 26 1.47 0.06 4.07
C LEU A 26 2.16 -1.21 3.57
N VAL A 27 3.06 -1.76 4.36
CA VAL A 27 3.80 -2.98 4.00
C VAL A 27 3.15 -4.15 4.72
N VAL A 28 2.70 -5.15 3.96
CA VAL A 28 1.98 -6.29 4.51
C VAL A 28 2.73 -7.56 4.19
N ASP A 29 3.19 -8.26 5.21
CA ASP A 29 3.90 -9.52 5.03
C ASP A 29 3.85 -10.28 6.35
N ASP A 30 3.55 -11.56 6.31
CA ASP A 30 3.45 -12.34 7.53
C ASP A 30 4.83 -12.77 8.05
N GLU A 31 5.89 -12.60 7.26
CA GLU A 31 7.23 -12.88 7.73
C GLU A 31 7.80 -11.62 8.33
N ASP A 32 8.03 -11.63 9.64
CA ASP A 32 8.48 -10.44 10.34
C ASP A 32 9.77 -9.87 9.76
N LEU A 33 10.71 -10.72 9.45
CA LEU A 33 12.00 -10.24 8.97
C LEU A 33 11.88 -9.56 7.61
N VAL A 34 11.13 -10.16 6.71
CA VAL A 34 10.95 -9.57 5.38
C VAL A 34 10.23 -8.23 5.52
N ARG A 35 9.17 -8.20 6.33
CA ARG A 35 8.41 -6.97 6.51
C ARG A 35 9.27 -5.87 7.09
N MET A 36 10.10 -6.20 8.09
CA MET A 36 10.97 -5.22 8.71
C MET A 36 12.01 -4.67 7.75
N VAL A 37 12.60 -5.53 6.94
CA VAL A 37 13.61 -5.09 5.99
C VAL A 37 13.00 -4.17 4.95
N VAL A 38 11.84 -4.54 4.42
CA VAL A 38 11.17 -3.73 3.42
C VAL A 38 10.79 -2.37 4.02
N ALA A 39 10.21 -2.39 5.22
CA ALA A 39 9.79 -1.15 5.85
C ALA A 39 10.98 -0.23 6.08
N ARG A 40 12.10 -0.79 6.53
CA ARG A 40 13.27 0.00 6.79
C ARG A 40 13.82 0.62 5.52
N THR A 41 13.87 -0.17 4.46
CA THR A 41 14.35 0.30 3.18
C THR A 41 13.52 1.49 2.69
N LEU A 42 12.21 1.38 2.79
CA LEU A 42 11.35 2.45 2.33
C LEU A 42 11.44 3.68 3.23
N ARG A 43 11.53 3.48 4.55
CA ARG A 43 11.67 4.62 5.45
C ARG A 43 12.94 5.39 5.18
N ARG A 44 14.03 4.69 4.87
CA ARG A 44 15.28 5.36 4.58
C ARG A 44 15.21 6.18 3.32
N SER A 45 14.31 5.85 2.44
CA SER A 45 14.14 6.60 1.20
C SER A 45 13.07 7.68 1.31
N GLY A 46 12.58 7.93 2.52
CA GLY A 46 11.70 9.05 2.73
C GLY A 46 10.22 8.75 2.77
N PHE A 47 9.84 7.48 2.70
CA PHE A 47 8.43 7.14 2.79
C PHE A 47 7.99 7.04 4.25
N ASP A 48 6.73 7.33 4.48
CA ASP A 48 6.10 7.08 5.76
C ASP A 48 5.56 5.66 5.66
N VAL A 49 5.93 4.78 6.56
CA VAL A 49 5.62 3.36 6.43
C VAL A 49 4.85 2.84 7.63
N VAL A 50 3.77 2.12 7.35
CA VAL A 50 3.02 1.40 8.37
C VAL A 50 3.15 -0.09 8.03
N GLU A 51 3.16 -0.93 9.04
CA GLU A 51 3.35 -2.37 8.83
C GLU A 51 2.14 -3.15 9.29
N ALA A 52 1.82 -4.22 8.57
CA ALA A 52 0.75 -5.13 8.94
C ALA A 52 1.22 -6.56 8.70
N ARG A 53 0.73 -7.50 9.49
CA ARG A 53 1.21 -8.87 9.44
C ARG A 53 0.42 -9.77 8.51
N ASP A 54 -0.77 -9.37 8.15
CA ASP A 54 -1.58 -10.13 7.21
C ASP A 54 -2.68 -9.24 6.67
N GLY A 55 -3.52 -9.80 5.84
CA GLY A 55 -4.56 -9.01 5.20
C GLY A 55 -5.58 -8.43 6.16
N LEU A 56 -5.93 -9.15 7.22
CA LEU A 56 -6.90 -8.62 8.17
C LEU A 56 -6.32 -7.45 8.95
N ASP A 57 -5.05 -7.59 9.36
CA ASP A 57 -4.36 -6.52 10.06
C ASP A 57 -4.24 -5.32 9.13
N ALA A 58 -3.98 -5.57 7.85
CA ALA A 58 -3.87 -4.50 6.87
C ALA A 58 -5.18 -3.73 6.73
N LEU A 59 -6.30 -4.43 6.69
CA LEU A 59 -7.59 -3.76 6.57
C LEU A 59 -7.86 -2.88 7.79
N THR A 60 -7.45 -3.33 8.96
CA THR A 60 -7.57 -2.51 10.17
C THR A 60 -6.70 -1.26 10.05
N CYS A 61 -5.48 -1.41 9.56
CA CYS A 61 -4.58 -0.28 9.40
C CYS A 61 -5.15 0.73 8.40
N ILE A 62 -5.71 0.24 7.31
CA ILE A 62 -6.28 1.11 6.29
C ILE A 62 -7.47 1.89 6.84
N ALA A 63 -8.24 1.25 7.69
CA ALA A 63 -9.42 1.90 8.25
C ALA A 63 -9.03 3.02 9.23
N THR A 64 -7.88 2.94 9.84
CA THR A 64 -7.48 3.91 10.84
C THR A 64 -6.51 4.96 10.35
N SER A 65 -5.83 4.73 9.25
CA SER A 65 -4.93 5.74 8.73
C SER A 65 -4.81 5.58 7.22
N ALA A 66 -4.86 6.68 6.54
CA ALA A 66 -4.84 6.67 5.08
C ALA A 66 -3.50 6.18 4.56
N SER A 67 -3.54 5.37 3.52
CA SER A 67 -2.34 4.92 2.84
C SER A 67 -2.44 5.31 1.38
N ASP A 68 -1.31 5.59 0.78
CA ASP A 68 -1.27 5.93 -0.63
C ASP A 68 -1.01 4.69 -1.47
N LEU A 69 -0.33 3.73 -0.88
CA LEU A 69 0.02 2.50 -1.58
C LEU A 69 0.10 1.36 -0.57
N VAL A 70 -0.33 0.18 -0.98
CA VAL A 70 -0.21 -1.04 -0.17
C VAL A 70 0.73 -1.98 -0.92
N LEU A 71 1.82 -2.37 -0.27
CA LEU A 71 2.75 -3.32 -0.82
C LEU A 71 2.57 -4.60 -0.03
N THR A 72 2.01 -5.62 -0.64
CA THR A 72 1.60 -6.82 0.09
C THR A 72 2.15 -8.09 -0.49
N ASP A 73 2.53 -9.01 0.38
CA ASP A 73 2.86 -10.35 -0.03
C ASP A 73 1.60 -11.01 -0.55
N LEU A 74 1.76 -11.94 -1.47
CA LEU A 74 0.61 -12.65 -2.01
C LEU A 74 0.13 -13.74 -1.06
N ASN A 75 1.06 -14.53 -0.54
CA ASN A 75 0.70 -15.69 0.26
C ASN A 75 0.79 -15.40 1.75
N MET A 76 -0.33 -15.23 2.37
CA MET A 76 -0.41 -14.94 3.80
C MET A 76 -1.59 -15.70 4.38
N PRO A 77 -1.53 -16.02 5.66
CA PRO A 77 -2.66 -16.70 6.28
C PRO A 77 -3.85 -15.76 6.45
N ARG A 78 -4.98 -16.32 6.63
CA ARG A 78 -6.25 -15.64 6.89
C ARG A 78 -6.75 -14.81 5.72
N CYS A 79 -6.02 -13.83 5.29
CA CYS A 79 -6.44 -13.01 4.17
C CYS A 79 -5.22 -12.76 3.31
N ASN A 80 -5.13 -13.43 2.18
CA ASN A 80 -3.96 -13.33 1.32
C ASN A 80 -3.98 -12.03 0.51
N GLY A 81 -2.93 -11.79 -0.24
CA GLY A 81 -2.78 -10.54 -0.98
C GLY A 81 -3.86 -10.31 -2.02
N GLU A 82 -4.30 -11.35 -2.69
CA GLU A 82 -5.35 -11.19 -3.68
C GLU A 82 -6.64 -10.76 -3.01
N ARG A 83 -7.02 -11.40 -1.91
CA ARG A 83 -8.23 -11.05 -1.20
C ARG A 83 -8.11 -9.63 -0.66
N LEU A 84 -6.95 -9.26 -0.14
CA LEU A 84 -6.74 -7.92 0.36
C LEU A 84 -6.95 -6.89 -0.76
N CYS A 85 -6.41 -7.17 -1.93
CA CYS A 85 -6.56 -6.27 -3.07
C CYS A 85 -8.03 -6.13 -3.44
N LEU A 86 -8.76 -7.24 -3.48
CA LEU A 86 -10.17 -7.18 -3.81
C LEU A 86 -10.94 -6.36 -2.79
N GLU A 87 -10.63 -6.52 -1.51
CA GLU A 87 -11.32 -5.77 -0.48
C GLU A 87 -11.04 -4.28 -0.59
N ILE A 88 -9.81 -3.93 -0.88
CA ILE A 88 -9.44 -2.53 -1.03
C ILE A 88 -10.15 -1.91 -2.23
N LYS A 89 -10.18 -2.65 -3.35
CA LYS A 89 -10.69 -2.09 -4.59
C LYS A 89 -12.22 -2.06 -4.65
N CYS A 90 -12.88 -2.87 -3.85
CA CYS A 90 -14.32 -2.91 -3.92
C CYS A 90 -14.98 -1.82 -3.10
N GLN A 91 -14.24 -1.06 -2.30
CA GLN A 91 -14.82 0.00 -1.51
C GLN A 91 -14.45 1.34 -2.09
N HIS A 92 -15.46 2.20 -2.23
CA HIS A 92 -15.24 3.49 -2.84
C HIS A 92 -14.18 4.30 -2.09
N ALA A 93 -14.18 4.22 -0.78
CA ALA A 93 -13.26 5.00 0.03
C ALA A 93 -11.80 4.62 -0.16
N THR A 94 -11.53 3.39 -0.57
CA THR A 94 -10.15 2.91 -0.68
C THR A 94 -9.75 2.53 -2.10
N ALA A 95 -10.65 2.64 -3.05
CA ALA A 95 -10.39 2.17 -4.41
C ALA A 95 -9.21 2.87 -5.09
N ASP A 96 -8.86 4.07 -4.64
CA ASP A 96 -7.75 4.78 -5.25
C ASP A 96 -6.39 4.40 -4.69
N ILE A 97 -6.35 3.61 -3.63
CA ILE A 97 -5.08 3.17 -3.08
C ILE A 97 -4.44 2.21 -4.08
N ARG A 98 -3.19 2.45 -4.42
CA ARG A 98 -2.50 1.55 -5.33
C ARG A 98 -2.07 0.32 -4.58
N VAL A 99 -2.30 -0.85 -5.16
CA VAL A 99 -1.92 -2.11 -4.54
C VAL A 99 -0.83 -2.75 -5.38
N VAL A 100 0.29 -3.07 -4.75
CA VAL A 100 1.42 -3.71 -5.41
C VAL A 100 1.63 -5.05 -4.74
N MET A 101 1.71 -6.11 -5.55
CA MET A 101 1.85 -7.45 -5.04
C MET A 101 3.31 -7.87 -5.03
N MET A 102 3.75 -8.53 -3.95
CA MET A 102 5.07 -9.14 -3.89
C MET A 102 4.87 -10.65 -3.89
N THR A 103 5.68 -11.37 -4.63
CA THR A 103 5.56 -12.82 -4.63
C THR A 103 6.89 -13.48 -4.91
N GLY A 104 7.12 -14.62 -4.27
CA GLY A 104 8.32 -15.42 -4.54
C GLY A 104 8.03 -16.54 -5.50
N GLY A 105 6.80 -16.69 -5.93
CA GLY A 105 6.43 -17.78 -6.81
C GLY A 105 5.65 -17.31 -8.00
N PRO A 106 5.15 -18.23 -8.79
CA PRO A 106 4.39 -17.85 -9.97
C PRO A 106 3.05 -17.24 -9.59
N LEU A 107 2.56 -16.39 -10.46
CA LEU A 107 1.27 -15.82 -10.23
C LEU A 107 0.72 -15.37 -11.57
N ASP A 108 -0.60 -15.30 -11.66
CA ASP A 108 -1.27 -14.92 -12.89
C ASP A 108 -1.34 -13.40 -12.95
N GLU A 109 -0.46 -12.81 -13.74
CA GLU A 109 -0.41 -11.36 -13.81
C GLU A 109 -1.65 -10.75 -14.46
N THR A 110 -2.28 -11.50 -15.37
CA THR A 110 -3.51 -11.02 -15.96
C THR A 110 -4.58 -10.91 -14.88
N ARG A 111 -4.66 -11.91 -14.04
CA ARG A 111 -5.63 -11.90 -12.95
C ARG A 111 -5.35 -10.74 -12.00
N MET A 112 -4.07 -10.49 -11.72
CA MET A 112 -3.72 -9.41 -10.83
C MET A 112 -4.17 -8.07 -11.40
N ARG A 113 -3.99 -7.87 -12.69
CA ARG A 113 -4.45 -6.63 -13.31
C ARG A 113 -5.96 -6.54 -13.26
N GLU A 114 -6.64 -7.64 -13.48
CA GLU A 114 -8.10 -7.63 -13.49
C GLU A 114 -8.68 -7.24 -12.14
N ILE A 115 -8.03 -7.61 -11.07
CA ILE A 115 -8.53 -7.26 -9.75
C ILE A 115 -8.07 -5.87 -9.30
N GLY A 116 -7.32 -5.17 -10.14
CA GLY A 116 -6.92 -3.81 -9.83
C GLY A 116 -5.54 -3.63 -9.26
N CYS A 117 -4.72 -4.65 -9.30
CA CYS A 117 -3.35 -4.56 -8.81
C CYS A 117 -2.54 -3.68 -9.75
N ALA A 118 -1.79 -2.75 -9.20
CA ALA A 118 -1.04 -1.80 -10.01
C ALA A 118 0.27 -2.39 -10.55
N ALA A 119 0.87 -3.30 -9.82
CA ALA A 119 2.13 -3.90 -10.25
C ALA A 119 2.42 -5.15 -9.45
N VAL A 120 3.28 -5.99 -10.00
CA VAL A 120 3.75 -7.20 -9.31
C VAL A 120 5.27 -7.12 -9.25
N ILE A 121 5.83 -7.35 -8.08
CA ILE A 121 7.27 -7.36 -7.90
C ILE A 121 7.65 -8.73 -7.37
N TYR A 122 8.59 -9.38 -8.06
CA TYR A 122 8.99 -10.73 -7.67
C TYR A 122 10.14 -10.69 -6.68
N LYS A 123 10.09 -11.61 -5.71
CA LYS A 123 11.17 -11.74 -4.74
C LYS A 123 12.30 -12.55 -5.36
N PRO A 124 13.54 -12.28 -5.04
CA PRO A 124 13.98 -11.30 -4.04
C PRO A 124 13.76 -9.89 -4.57
N LEU A 125 13.39 -9.01 -3.67
CA LEU A 125 13.02 -7.66 -4.08
C LEU A 125 14.24 -6.91 -4.60
N PRO A 126 14.04 -6.09 -5.62
CA PRO A 126 15.17 -5.38 -6.20
C PRO A 126 15.69 -4.27 -5.30
N ASP A 127 16.97 -3.95 -5.45
CA ASP A 127 17.58 -2.89 -4.66
C ASP A 127 16.91 -1.56 -4.93
N ARG A 128 16.32 -1.40 -6.12
CA ARG A 128 15.68 -0.15 -6.46
C ARG A 128 14.21 -0.17 -6.09
N LEU A 129 13.82 -0.94 -5.09
CA LEU A 129 12.43 -0.98 -4.68
C LEU A 129 11.87 0.41 -4.38
N PRO A 130 12.58 1.28 -3.64
CA PRO A 130 12.02 2.60 -3.38
C PRO A 130 11.74 3.40 -4.64
N GLU A 131 12.60 3.29 -5.64
CA GLU A 131 12.39 4.01 -6.89
C GLU A 131 11.20 3.46 -7.65
N LEU A 132 10.99 2.13 -7.58
CA LEU A 132 9.85 1.54 -8.24
C LEU A 132 8.55 1.99 -7.57
N ILE A 133 8.55 2.03 -6.24
CA ILE A 133 7.37 2.47 -5.51
C ILE A 133 7.08 3.95 -5.85
N ALA A 134 8.11 4.76 -5.88
CA ALA A 134 7.93 6.16 -6.22
C ALA A 134 7.36 6.33 -7.63
N ALA A 135 7.82 5.52 -8.56
CA ALA A 135 7.33 5.59 -9.92
C ALA A 135 5.86 5.20 -10.00
N ILE A 136 5.46 4.18 -9.25
CA ILE A 136 4.08 3.74 -9.25
C ILE A 136 3.19 4.83 -8.65
N LEU A 137 3.67 5.51 -7.61
CA LEU A 137 2.92 6.57 -6.99
C LEU A 137 2.77 7.77 -7.90
N HIS A 138 3.81 8.03 -8.71
CA HIS A 138 3.75 9.14 -9.63
C HIS A 138 2.89 8.86 -10.83
N ASP A 139 2.66 7.60 -11.14
CA ASP A 139 1.89 7.23 -12.27
C ASP A 139 0.49 7.74 -12.09
N ALA A 140 -0.10 8.22 -13.12
CA ALA A 140 -1.40 8.78 -13.03
C ALA A 140 -2.39 7.69 -12.73
N ALA A 141 -2.71 7.55 -11.54
CA ALA A 141 -3.63 6.55 -11.19
C ALA A 141 -4.92 6.65 -11.93
N PRO A 142 -5.35 7.80 -12.20
CA PRO A 142 -6.60 7.90 -12.87
C PRO A 142 -6.67 7.08 -14.09
N ALA A 143 -5.56 6.95 -14.68
CA ALA A 143 -5.53 6.21 -15.89
C ALA A 143 -5.99 4.82 -15.68
N SER A 144 -5.63 4.28 -14.61
CA SER A 144 -5.96 2.91 -14.42
C SER A 144 -7.41 2.77 -14.16
N ARG A 145 -8.05 3.82 -13.81
CA ARG A 145 -9.43 3.72 -13.59
C ARG A 145 -10.23 4.08 -14.76
N MET A 146 -9.60 4.37 -15.83
CA MET A 146 -10.31 4.68 -16.97
C MET A 146 -11.16 3.55 -17.29
N PRO A 147 -12.17 3.82 -17.87
CA PRO A 147 -13.06 2.80 -18.17
C PRO A 147 -12.36 1.82 -18.92
N ARG A 148 -12.63 0.76 -18.67
CA ARG A 148 -12.00 -0.14 -19.36
C ARG A 148 -12.81 -0.53 -20.40
#